data_9b75149cf908a3d0f6df866a78f0f0c8
#
_entry.id   9b75149cf908a3d0f6df866a78f0f0c8
#
_cell.length_a   1.000
_cell.length_b   1.000
_cell.length_c   1.000
_cell.angle_alpha   90.00
_cell.angle_beta   90.00
_cell.angle_gamma   90.00
#
_symmetry.space_group_name_H-M   'P 1'
#
loop_
_entity.id
_entity.type
_entity.pdbx_description
1 polymer ?
#
loop_
_entity_poly.entity_id
_entity_poly.type
_entity_poly.pdbx_seq_one_letter_code
_entity_poly.pdbx_strand_id
1 'polypeptide(L)'
;MNKVYDWFEERLEVQAIADDISSKYVPPHVNIFYCFGGLVLTCFLIQVATGFAMTFYYRPSVVDAFASVEYIMTSVNFGWLIRSIHRWSASMMVLMLVLHVFRVYLTGGFKKPRELTWVTGVTLAVVTVSFGLHQRKRA
;
A
#
# COMPACT_ATOMS: atom_id res chain seq x y z
N MET A 1 -30.05 -20.02 -0.67
CA MET A 1 -29.38 -18.85 -0.08
C MET A 1 -28.48 -19.39 1.01
N ASN A 2 -27.24 -18.97 1.06
CA ASN A 2 -26.21 -19.65 1.84
C ASN A 2 -26.22 -19.16 3.29
N LYS A 3 -26.49 -20.03 4.25
CA LYS A 3 -26.41 -19.75 5.71
C LYS A 3 -25.12 -19.02 6.14
N VAL A 4 -24.05 -19.20 5.37
CA VAL A 4 -22.76 -18.54 5.57
C VAL A 4 -22.85 -17.04 5.23
N TYR A 5 -23.49 -16.70 4.09
CA TYR A 5 -23.70 -15.31 3.70
C TYR A 5 -24.59 -14.57 4.69
N ASP A 6 -25.70 -15.17 5.09
CA ASP A 6 -26.64 -14.60 6.07
C ASP A 6 -25.96 -14.35 7.43
N TRP A 7 -25.06 -15.27 7.84
CA TRP A 7 -24.27 -15.13 9.06
C TRP A 7 -23.29 -13.95 9.01
N PHE A 8 -22.62 -13.74 7.87
CA PHE A 8 -21.71 -12.60 7.66
C PHE A 8 -22.48 -11.28 7.57
N GLU A 9 -23.62 -11.28 6.88
CA GLU A 9 -24.46 -10.11 6.71
C GLU A 9 -24.99 -9.60 8.06
N GLU A 10 -25.44 -10.52 8.94
CA GLU A 10 -25.94 -10.20 10.27
C GLU A 10 -24.89 -9.54 11.19
N ARG A 11 -23.58 -9.85 10.96
CA ARG A 11 -22.48 -9.37 11.82
C ARG A 11 -21.64 -8.25 11.25
N LEU A 12 -21.53 -8.17 9.96
CA LEU A 12 -20.63 -7.24 9.28
C LEU A 12 -21.35 -6.23 8.39
N GLU A 13 -22.67 -6.37 8.22
CA GLU A 13 -23.48 -5.50 7.35
C GLU A 13 -22.80 -5.28 5.98
N VAL A 14 -22.32 -6.39 5.38
CA VAL A 14 -21.49 -6.36 4.15
C VAL A 14 -22.20 -5.63 3.02
N GLN A 15 -23.53 -5.79 2.92
CA GLN A 15 -24.33 -5.12 1.91
C GLN A 15 -24.35 -3.60 2.14
N ALA A 16 -24.49 -3.16 3.38
CA ALA A 16 -24.48 -1.72 3.73
C ALA A 16 -23.10 -1.09 3.40
N ILE A 17 -22.02 -1.81 3.64
CA ILE A 17 -20.67 -1.37 3.27
C ILE A 17 -20.50 -1.29 1.73
N ALA A 18 -20.99 -2.31 1.00
CA ALA A 18 -20.95 -2.34 -0.46
C ALA A 18 -21.76 -1.19 -1.07
N ASP A 19 -22.94 -0.93 -0.54
CA ASP A 19 -23.82 0.16 -0.97
C ASP A 19 -23.22 1.53 -0.66
N ASP A 20 -22.58 1.70 0.51
CA ASP A 20 -21.86 2.93 0.87
C ASP A 20 -20.68 3.20 -0.08
N ILE A 21 -19.95 2.16 -0.50
CA ILE A 21 -18.84 2.29 -1.44
C ILE A 21 -19.31 2.61 -2.86
N SER A 22 -20.38 1.95 -3.32
CA SER A 22 -20.85 2.04 -4.70
C SER A 22 -21.75 3.25 -4.97
N SER A 23 -22.49 3.75 -3.94
CA SER A 23 -23.43 4.85 -4.06
C SER A 23 -22.84 6.22 -3.74
N LYS A 24 -21.56 6.31 -3.38
CA LYS A 24 -20.91 7.59 -3.05
C LYS A 24 -20.92 8.53 -4.24
N TYR A 25 -21.68 9.60 -4.12
CA TYR A 25 -21.63 10.71 -5.06
C TYR A 25 -20.27 11.41 -4.96
N VAL A 26 -19.57 11.50 -6.08
CA VAL A 26 -18.30 12.23 -6.19
C VAL A 26 -18.62 13.70 -6.47
N PRO A 27 -18.34 14.63 -5.55
CA PRO A 27 -18.59 16.05 -5.78
C PRO A 27 -17.81 16.56 -6.99
N PRO A 28 -18.34 17.54 -7.77
CA PRO A 28 -17.70 18.01 -9.00
C PRO A 28 -16.35 18.73 -8.80
N HIS A 29 -16.01 19.10 -7.56
CA HIS A 29 -14.71 19.70 -7.21
C HIS A 29 -13.60 18.68 -6.94
N VAL A 30 -13.89 17.37 -7.03
CA VAL A 30 -12.89 16.32 -6.83
C VAL A 30 -12.03 16.18 -8.08
N ASN A 31 -10.76 16.57 -7.96
CA ASN A 31 -9.76 16.49 -9.01
C ASN A 31 -8.93 15.19 -8.90
N ILE A 32 -8.13 14.89 -9.91
CA ILE A 32 -7.21 13.75 -9.95
C ILE A 32 -6.30 13.67 -8.71
N PHE A 33 -5.97 14.78 -8.09
CA PHE A 33 -5.18 14.84 -6.86
C PHE A 33 -5.84 14.11 -5.67
N TYR A 34 -7.14 13.89 -5.70
CA TYR A 34 -7.87 13.11 -4.69
C TYR A 34 -7.61 11.61 -4.83
N CYS A 35 -7.13 11.15 -5.97
CA CYS A 35 -6.81 9.74 -6.23
C CYS A 35 -5.46 9.30 -5.62
N PHE A 36 -4.62 10.21 -5.16
CA PHE A 36 -3.29 9.85 -4.61
C PHE A 36 -3.37 8.85 -3.47
N GLY A 37 -4.35 8.97 -2.56
CA GLY A 37 -4.54 8.00 -1.49
C GLY A 37 -4.84 6.58 -2.01
N GLY A 38 -5.67 6.47 -3.02
CA GLY A 38 -5.97 5.20 -3.70
C GLY A 38 -4.75 4.61 -4.41
N LEU A 39 -3.95 5.47 -5.07
CA LEU A 39 -2.70 5.04 -5.71
C LEU A 39 -1.67 4.52 -4.69
N VAL A 40 -1.54 5.17 -3.53
CA VAL A 40 -0.68 4.70 -2.43
C VAL A 40 -1.14 3.34 -1.94
N LEU A 41 -2.46 3.15 -1.73
CA LEU A 41 -3.03 1.86 -1.32
C LEU A 41 -2.76 0.77 -2.36
N THR A 42 -2.94 1.06 -3.64
CA THR A 42 -2.66 0.11 -4.73
C THR A 42 -1.18 -0.29 -4.74
N CYS A 43 -0.27 0.67 -4.64
CA CYS A 43 1.16 0.39 -4.55
C CYS A 43 1.49 -0.44 -3.29
N PHE A 44 0.84 -0.17 -2.17
CA PHE A 44 1.00 -0.95 -0.94
C PHE A 44 0.56 -2.40 -1.11
N LEU A 45 -0.58 -2.65 -1.75
CA LEU A 45 -1.04 -4.02 -2.03
C LEU A 45 -0.06 -4.76 -2.95
N ILE A 46 0.49 -4.08 -3.95
CA ILE A 46 1.54 -4.64 -4.81
C ILE A 46 2.80 -4.97 -3.98
N GLN A 47 3.19 -4.10 -3.04
CA GLN A 47 4.31 -4.36 -2.13
C GLN A 47 4.08 -5.61 -1.28
N VAL A 48 2.89 -5.77 -0.72
CA VAL A 48 2.54 -6.95 0.09
C VAL A 48 2.59 -8.21 -0.76
N ALA A 49 1.96 -8.22 -1.92
CA ALA A 49 1.90 -9.38 -2.80
C ALA A 49 3.29 -9.81 -3.31
N THR A 50 4.06 -8.85 -3.82
CA THR A 50 5.41 -9.12 -4.35
C THR A 50 6.42 -9.42 -3.24
N GLY A 51 6.30 -8.76 -2.08
CA GLY A 51 7.11 -9.03 -0.91
C GLY A 51 6.86 -10.44 -0.38
N PHE A 52 5.62 -10.85 -0.24
CA PHE A 52 5.25 -12.21 0.17
C PHE A 52 5.82 -13.25 -0.81
N ALA A 53 5.68 -13.04 -2.12
CA ALA A 53 6.25 -13.95 -3.12
C ALA A 53 7.78 -14.10 -2.98
N MET A 54 8.50 -13.02 -2.67
CA MET A 54 9.96 -13.07 -2.49
C MET A 54 10.38 -13.75 -1.19
N THR A 55 9.56 -13.77 -0.14
CA THR A 55 9.92 -14.42 1.14
C THR A 55 10.16 -15.91 1.03
N PHE A 56 9.63 -16.59 0.00
CA PHE A 56 9.87 -18.01 -0.24
C PHE A 56 11.32 -18.31 -0.67
N TYR A 57 12.01 -17.33 -1.22
CA TYR A 57 13.35 -17.50 -1.78
C TYR A 57 14.42 -16.67 -1.08
N TYR A 58 14.04 -15.57 -0.45
CA TYR A 58 14.96 -14.66 0.21
C TYR A 58 15.40 -15.17 1.58
N ARG A 59 16.72 -15.21 1.82
CA ARG A 59 17.31 -15.58 3.12
C ARG A 59 17.91 -14.33 3.79
N PRO A 60 17.35 -13.83 4.90
CA PRO A 60 17.80 -12.60 5.56
C PRO A 60 19.02 -12.86 6.47
N SER A 61 20.09 -13.47 5.94
CA SER A 61 21.36 -13.65 6.64
C SER A 61 22.46 -12.78 6.03
N VAL A 62 23.47 -12.42 6.81
CA VAL A 62 24.58 -11.59 6.32
C VAL A 62 25.36 -12.28 5.20
N VAL A 63 25.45 -13.62 5.24
CA VAL A 63 26.19 -14.43 4.29
C VAL A 63 25.37 -14.73 3.03
N ASP A 64 24.07 -15.09 3.20
CA ASP A 64 23.25 -15.62 2.12
C ASP A 64 22.35 -14.58 1.44
N ALA A 65 22.21 -13.37 2.02
CA ALA A 65 21.28 -12.36 1.51
C ALA A 65 21.59 -12.00 0.04
N PHE A 66 22.86 -11.77 -0.28
CA PHE A 66 23.27 -11.43 -1.65
C PHE A 66 23.04 -12.60 -2.61
N ALA A 67 23.50 -13.79 -2.24
CA ALA A 67 23.34 -14.99 -3.05
C ALA A 67 21.85 -15.35 -3.29
N SER A 68 20.99 -15.15 -2.28
CA SER A 68 19.55 -15.38 -2.44
C SER A 68 18.88 -14.38 -3.39
N VAL A 69 19.33 -13.13 -3.40
CA VAL A 69 18.84 -12.11 -4.37
C VAL A 69 19.31 -12.45 -5.78
N GLU A 70 20.58 -12.87 -5.95
CA GLU A 70 21.10 -13.33 -7.24
C GLU A 70 20.33 -14.56 -7.74
N TYR A 71 20.06 -15.53 -6.87
CA TYR A 71 19.23 -16.69 -7.18
C TYR A 71 17.81 -16.30 -7.64
N ILE A 72 17.16 -15.35 -6.98
CA ILE A 72 15.85 -14.82 -7.39
C ILE A 72 15.92 -14.22 -8.80
N MET A 73 16.99 -13.50 -9.11
CA MET A 73 17.15 -12.82 -10.39
C MET A 73 17.46 -13.76 -11.56
N THR A 74 18.18 -14.83 -11.32
CA THR A 74 18.73 -15.70 -12.37
C THR A 74 18.03 -17.04 -12.51
N SER A 75 17.58 -17.63 -11.41
CA SER A 75 17.12 -19.03 -11.39
C SER A 75 15.62 -19.19 -11.13
N VAL A 76 14.96 -18.20 -10.51
CA VAL A 76 13.53 -18.27 -10.23
C VAL A 76 12.72 -17.76 -11.42
N ASN A 77 11.76 -18.56 -11.87
CA ASN A 77 10.85 -18.16 -12.94
C ASN A 77 10.12 -16.86 -12.59
N PHE A 78 10.25 -15.85 -13.44
CA PHE A 78 9.73 -14.48 -13.23
C PHE A 78 10.28 -13.75 -11.98
N GLY A 79 11.31 -14.28 -11.31
CA GLY A 79 11.87 -13.66 -10.11
C GLY A 79 12.40 -12.25 -10.37
N TRP A 80 13.05 -12.01 -11.50
CA TRP A 80 13.50 -10.70 -11.96
C TRP A 80 12.33 -9.71 -12.12
N LEU A 81 11.18 -10.17 -12.62
CA LEU A 81 9.99 -9.35 -12.81
C LEU A 81 9.37 -8.96 -11.48
N ILE A 82 9.16 -9.93 -10.57
CA ILE A 82 8.58 -9.70 -9.24
C ILE A 82 9.43 -8.71 -8.45
N ARG A 83 10.77 -8.89 -8.46
CA ARG A 83 11.68 -7.97 -7.80
C ARG A 83 11.66 -6.57 -8.42
N SER A 84 11.59 -6.46 -9.74
CA SER A 84 11.50 -5.18 -10.43
C SER A 84 10.22 -4.43 -10.10
N ILE A 85 9.07 -5.11 -10.13
CA ILE A 85 7.77 -4.56 -9.74
C ILE A 85 7.83 -4.08 -8.28
N HIS A 86 8.38 -4.89 -7.37
CA HIS A 86 8.54 -4.53 -5.96
C HIS A 86 9.33 -3.23 -5.79
N ARG A 87 10.47 -3.12 -6.45
CA ARG A 87 11.33 -1.94 -6.37
C ARG A 87 10.66 -0.69 -6.94
N TRP A 88 10.03 -0.79 -8.13
CA TRP A 88 9.38 0.35 -8.77
C TRP A 88 8.14 0.80 -8.02
N SER A 89 7.30 -0.12 -7.58
CA SER A 89 6.10 0.21 -6.80
C SER A 89 6.47 0.83 -5.45
N ALA A 90 7.58 0.43 -4.81
CA ALA A 90 8.08 1.09 -3.60
C ALA A 90 8.42 2.56 -3.84
N SER A 91 9.14 2.86 -4.93
CA SER A 91 9.50 4.24 -5.28
C SER A 91 8.27 5.09 -5.59
N MET A 92 7.33 4.54 -6.36
CA MET A 92 6.06 5.19 -6.67
C MET A 92 5.20 5.40 -5.42
N MET A 93 5.15 4.42 -4.52
CA MET A 93 4.42 4.52 -3.26
C MET A 93 4.91 5.71 -2.41
N VAL A 94 6.22 5.85 -2.23
CA VAL A 94 6.81 6.96 -1.46
C VAL A 94 6.51 8.30 -2.12
N LEU A 95 6.67 8.41 -3.44
CA LEU A 95 6.35 9.63 -4.18
C LEU A 95 4.88 10.04 -4.02
N MET A 96 3.97 9.10 -4.27
CA MET A 96 2.53 9.36 -4.17
C MET A 96 2.10 9.64 -2.74
N LEU A 97 2.75 9.01 -1.76
CA LEU A 97 2.50 9.25 -0.33
C LEU A 97 2.85 10.70 0.06
N VAL A 98 4.00 11.22 -0.38
CA VAL A 98 4.39 12.61 -0.13
C VAL A 98 3.38 13.57 -0.76
N LEU A 99 3.00 13.35 -2.01
CA LEU A 99 1.99 14.16 -2.70
C LEU A 99 0.62 14.07 -2.02
N HIS A 100 0.24 12.89 -1.53
CA HIS A 100 -1.00 12.68 -0.79
C HIS A 100 -1.03 13.46 0.51
N VAL A 101 0.03 13.37 1.32
CA VAL A 101 0.14 14.13 2.59
C VAL A 101 0.10 15.63 2.33
N PHE A 102 0.82 16.11 1.32
CA PHE A 102 0.84 17.51 0.94
C PHE A 102 -0.56 18.00 0.51
N ARG A 103 -1.25 17.23 -0.31
CA ARG A 103 -2.63 17.54 -0.72
C ARG A 103 -3.58 17.59 0.48
N VAL A 104 -3.54 16.59 1.39
CA VAL A 104 -4.40 16.56 2.58
C VAL A 104 -4.15 17.77 3.47
N TYR A 105 -2.89 18.19 3.61
CA TYR A 105 -2.52 19.40 4.34
C TYR A 105 -3.11 20.65 3.69
N LEU A 106 -2.90 20.86 2.39
CA LEU A 106 -3.41 22.04 1.67
C LEU A 106 -4.93 22.14 1.65
N THR A 107 -5.64 21.01 1.62
CA THR A 107 -7.10 20.98 1.63
C THR A 107 -7.72 21.04 3.03
N GLY A 108 -6.90 21.16 4.09
CA GLY A 108 -7.37 21.22 5.47
C GLY A 108 -7.96 19.90 5.99
N GLY A 109 -7.58 18.76 5.39
CA GLY A 109 -8.08 17.43 5.78
C GLY A 109 -7.67 16.96 7.17
N PHE A 110 -6.85 17.75 7.88
CA PHE A 110 -6.45 17.52 9.26
C PHE A 110 -7.39 18.13 10.30
N LYS A 111 -8.41 18.91 9.86
CA LYS A 111 -9.38 19.56 10.75
C LYS A 111 -10.48 18.58 11.15
N LYS A 112 -11.18 18.93 12.25
CA LYS A 112 -12.36 18.18 12.73
C LYS A 112 -13.34 17.85 11.57
N PRO A 113 -13.85 16.64 11.53
CA PRO A 113 -13.76 15.50 12.47
C PRO A 113 -12.62 14.50 12.15
N ARG A 114 -11.67 14.81 11.26
CA ARG A 114 -10.67 13.88 10.68
C ARG A 114 -9.30 13.94 11.34
N GLU A 115 -9.18 14.49 12.55
CA GLU A 115 -7.92 14.66 13.27
C GLU A 115 -7.18 13.34 13.51
N LEU A 116 -7.90 12.32 13.99
CA LEU A 116 -7.31 11.00 14.26
C LEU A 116 -6.82 10.34 12.97
N THR A 117 -7.57 10.44 11.89
CA THR A 117 -7.16 9.92 10.57
C THR A 117 -5.87 10.60 10.08
N TRP A 118 -5.72 11.89 10.34
CA TRP A 118 -4.51 12.63 10.03
C TRP A 118 -3.31 12.13 10.82
N VAL A 119 -3.43 12.01 12.15
CA VAL A 119 -2.34 11.54 13.01
C VAL A 119 -1.90 10.13 12.64
N THR A 120 -2.82 9.21 12.43
CA THR A 120 -2.50 7.84 11.99
C THR A 120 -1.86 7.83 10.61
N GLY A 121 -2.34 8.65 9.68
CA GLY A 121 -1.78 8.79 8.33
C GLY A 121 -0.35 9.31 8.34
N VAL A 122 -0.05 10.34 9.14
CA VAL A 122 1.32 10.88 9.28
C VAL A 122 2.25 9.85 9.92
N THR A 123 1.80 9.13 10.94
CA THR A 123 2.58 8.06 11.58
C THR A 123 2.93 6.96 10.57
N LEU A 124 1.96 6.50 9.78
CA LEU A 124 2.19 5.52 8.71
C LEU A 124 3.16 6.06 7.65
N ALA A 125 3.05 7.33 7.29
CA ALA A 125 3.96 7.97 6.34
C ALA A 125 5.41 7.96 6.83
N VAL A 126 5.65 8.33 8.08
CA VAL A 126 6.99 8.31 8.70
C VAL A 126 7.57 6.90 8.70
N VAL A 127 6.78 5.89 9.10
CA VAL A 127 7.21 4.49 9.11
C VAL A 127 7.55 4.02 7.69
N THR A 128 6.69 4.28 6.72
CA THR A 128 6.90 3.87 5.32
C THR A 128 8.16 4.51 4.72
N VAL A 129 8.37 5.80 4.94
CA VAL A 129 9.58 6.51 4.46
C VAL A 129 10.84 5.96 5.15
N SER A 130 10.77 5.67 6.46
CA SER A 130 11.89 5.07 7.19
C SER A 130 12.30 3.72 6.62
N PHE A 131 11.35 2.85 6.29
CA PHE A 131 11.64 1.58 5.60
C PHE A 131 12.25 1.79 4.22
N GLY A 132 11.71 2.71 3.42
CA GLY A 132 12.23 3.02 2.09
C GLY A 132 13.68 3.55 2.12
N LEU A 133 14.01 4.41 3.07
CA LEU A 133 15.37 4.93 3.24
C LEU A 133 16.34 3.86 3.74
N HIS A 134 15.89 2.96 4.61
CA HIS A 134 16.73 1.89 5.13
C HIS A 134 17.12 0.89 4.05
N GLN A 135 16.21 0.55 3.15
CA GLN A 135 16.50 -0.33 2.00
C GLN A 135 17.53 0.27 1.04
N ARG A 136 17.51 1.60 0.84
CA ARG A 136 18.44 2.30 -0.06
C ARG A 136 19.89 2.24 0.39
N LYS A 137 20.14 2.13 1.70
CA LYS A 137 21.50 2.04 2.27
C LYS A 137 22.14 0.64 2.13
N ARG A 138 21.35 -0.38 1.75
CA ARG A 138 21.81 -1.78 1.63
C ARG A 138 21.88 -2.27 0.18
N ALA A 139 21.53 -1.46 -0.79
CA ALA A 139 21.63 -1.73 -2.22
C ALA A 139 22.87 -1.08 -2.81
#